data_c84bbdf32a32685356fe11c51e47eec8
#
_entry.id   c84bbdf32a32685356fe11c51e47eec8
#
_cell.length_a   1.000
_cell.length_b   1.000
_cell.length_c   1.000
_cell.angle_alpha   90.00
_cell.angle_beta   90.00
_cell.angle_gamma   90.00
#
_symmetry.space_group_name_H-M   'P 1'
#
loop_
_entity.id
_entity.type
_entity.pdbx_description
1 polymer ?
#
loop_
_entity_poly.entity_id
_entity_poly.type
_entity_poly.pdbx_seq_one_letter_code
_entity_poly.pdbx_strand_id
1 'polypeptide(L)'
;IWYSGKLWRAVSIDPSDNSVKLVTQWNISSIPYNADGNTAFKGSYMEQWLNDTSVDGFLGNLREPDKFIKTDSVWNATLTTATTKPEKTTMVTDDVGLLNIYEYTMSYKNATYETGYLNNDLRWWTLTPYSTSGVRTVEGLSGSDIPASSYGPRPSINLKSAVKIIDGDGTSNNPYRLQGDNDNPTGVMLSTRYSGEYISFGTGENNLYRIVSHENGTGTKITSAIPLKDSGNYKKMSFGSNVTFSKDNTIGTFLNGDYLTSGTYLTSDQVNMIEDNTTWYLGTVGIGANYKLAKYQDTT
;
A
#
# COMPACT_ATOMS: atom_id res chain seq x y z
N ILE A 1 -1.63 -14.56 -3.25
CA ILE A 1 -2.72 -14.63 -2.28
C ILE A 1 -3.45 -13.31 -2.32
N TRP A 2 -4.78 -13.35 -2.31
CA TRP A 2 -5.65 -12.18 -2.15
C TRP A 2 -6.12 -12.13 -0.70
N TYR A 3 -5.77 -11.05 0.00
CA TYR A 3 -6.20 -10.84 1.37
C TYR A 3 -6.39 -9.34 1.65
N SER A 4 -7.50 -9.00 2.26
CA SER A 4 -7.84 -7.62 2.69
C SER A 4 -7.66 -6.58 1.56
N GLY A 5 -8.23 -6.86 0.38
CA GLY A 5 -8.18 -5.98 -0.79
C GLY A 5 -6.80 -5.80 -1.42
N LYS A 6 -5.83 -6.63 -1.09
CA LYS A 6 -4.45 -6.52 -1.57
C LYS A 6 -3.96 -7.85 -2.12
N LEU A 7 -3.15 -7.78 -3.18
CA LEU A 7 -2.45 -8.94 -3.72
C LEU A 7 -1.12 -9.13 -2.95
N TRP A 8 -0.89 -10.34 -2.47
CA TRP A 8 0.30 -10.72 -1.71
C TRP A 8 1.09 -11.81 -2.40
N ARG A 9 2.40 -11.79 -2.17
CA ARG A 9 3.33 -12.85 -2.59
C ARG A 9 3.76 -13.64 -1.37
N ALA A 10 3.71 -14.97 -1.46
CA ALA A 10 4.31 -15.84 -0.46
C ALA A 10 5.84 -15.78 -0.59
N VAL A 11 6.51 -15.60 0.53
CA VAL A 11 7.98 -15.46 0.60
C VAL A 11 8.61 -16.72 1.17
N SER A 12 8.14 -17.17 2.33
CA SER A 12 8.67 -18.35 3.02
C SER A 12 7.65 -18.95 3.96
N ILE A 13 7.92 -20.17 4.39
CA ILE A 13 7.20 -20.86 5.46
C ILE A 13 8.17 -21.01 6.64
N ASP A 14 7.74 -20.60 7.83
CA ASP A 14 8.52 -20.86 9.06
C ASP A 14 8.36 -22.32 9.46
N PRO A 15 9.44 -23.11 9.48
CA PRO A 15 9.34 -24.52 9.81
C PRO A 15 9.01 -24.80 11.28
N SER A 16 9.11 -23.81 12.15
CA SER A 16 8.86 -23.98 13.58
C SER A 16 7.37 -24.02 13.92
N ASP A 17 6.53 -23.31 13.16
CA ASP A 17 5.09 -23.21 13.41
C ASP A 17 4.22 -23.25 12.14
N ASN A 18 4.84 -23.41 10.98
CA ASN A 18 4.20 -23.41 9.67
C ASN A 18 3.47 -22.10 9.32
N SER A 19 3.81 -20.98 9.96
CA SER A 19 3.33 -19.67 9.53
C SER A 19 3.91 -19.31 8.16
N VAL A 20 3.13 -18.56 7.36
CA VAL A 20 3.51 -18.20 5.99
C VAL A 20 3.81 -16.72 5.90
N LYS A 21 5.06 -16.37 5.61
CA LYS A 21 5.45 -14.98 5.37
C LYS A 21 4.95 -14.50 4.02
N LEU A 22 4.25 -13.39 4.02
CA LEU A 22 3.75 -12.69 2.85
C LEU A 22 4.37 -11.30 2.75
N VAL A 23 4.45 -10.79 1.52
CA VAL A 23 4.74 -9.38 1.23
C VAL A 23 3.74 -8.87 0.18
N THR A 24 3.36 -7.60 0.25
CA THR A 24 2.47 -7.03 -0.77
C THR A 24 3.12 -7.07 -2.14
N GLN A 25 2.35 -7.37 -3.19
CA GLN A 25 2.84 -7.36 -4.58
C GLN A 25 3.33 -5.97 -4.99
N TRP A 26 2.62 -4.93 -4.56
CA TRP A 26 2.87 -3.53 -4.92
C TRP A 26 3.20 -2.69 -3.70
N ASN A 27 3.86 -1.58 -3.93
CA ASN A 27 3.99 -0.54 -2.93
C ASN A 27 2.60 -0.05 -2.51
N ILE A 28 2.39 0.16 -1.22
CA ILE A 28 1.08 0.56 -0.68
C ILE A 28 0.96 2.08 -0.59
N SER A 29 2.07 2.77 -0.41
CA SER A 29 2.15 4.21 -0.23
C SER A 29 3.51 4.73 -0.73
N SER A 30 3.82 5.99 -0.46
CA SER A 30 5.14 6.57 -0.63
C SER A 30 5.41 7.46 0.59
N ILE A 31 6.18 6.95 1.53
CA ILE A 31 6.44 7.58 2.82
C ILE A 31 7.92 7.46 3.19
N PRO A 32 8.46 8.35 4.02
CA PRO A 32 9.81 8.20 4.55
C PRO A 32 9.89 7.01 5.51
N TYR A 33 11.10 6.49 5.62
CA TYR A 33 11.39 5.49 6.62
C TYR A 33 11.40 6.11 8.02
N ASN A 34 12.09 7.24 8.15
CA ASN A 34 12.15 8.02 9.38
C ASN A 34 12.59 9.46 9.07
N ALA A 35 11.89 10.44 9.63
CA ALA A 35 12.15 11.86 9.35
C ALA A 35 13.42 12.38 10.03
N ASP A 36 13.82 11.82 11.17
CA ASP A 36 14.97 12.25 11.97
C ASP A 36 16.32 11.70 11.47
N GLY A 37 16.31 10.90 10.41
CA GLY A 37 17.51 10.29 9.83
C GLY A 37 18.00 9.02 10.55
N ASN A 38 17.29 8.55 11.59
CA ASN A 38 17.62 7.29 12.26
C ASN A 38 17.32 6.10 11.34
N THR A 39 18.25 5.16 11.25
CA THR A 39 18.17 3.99 10.36
C THR A 39 17.61 2.74 11.03
N ALA A 40 17.36 2.77 12.33
CA ALA A 40 16.76 1.65 13.07
C ALA A 40 15.28 1.50 12.67
N PHE A 41 14.83 0.27 12.45
CA PHE A 41 13.42 0.01 12.21
C PHE A 41 12.59 0.26 13.47
N LYS A 42 13.05 -0.26 14.62
CA LYS A 42 12.38 -0.07 15.91
C LYS A 42 12.34 1.41 16.30
N GLY A 43 11.15 1.91 16.53
CA GLY A 43 10.89 3.31 16.86
C GLY A 43 10.82 4.22 15.64
N SER A 44 11.02 3.70 14.41
CA SER A 44 10.90 4.50 13.19
C SER A 44 9.44 4.88 12.91
N TYR A 45 9.26 5.93 12.12
CA TYR A 45 7.95 6.28 11.59
C TYR A 45 7.33 5.14 10.76
N MET A 46 8.16 4.42 9.98
CA MET A 46 7.74 3.25 9.20
C MET A 46 7.15 2.16 10.10
N GLU A 47 7.84 1.79 11.19
CA GLU A 47 7.34 0.79 12.13
C GLU A 47 6.02 1.21 12.77
N GLN A 48 5.94 2.47 13.21
CA GLN A 48 4.73 3.01 13.85
C GLN A 48 3.54 2.97 12.91
N TRP A 49 3.72 3.40 11.66
CA TRP A 49 2.65 3.36 10.66
C TRP A 49 2.23 1.93 10.30
N LEU A 50 3.18 1.02 10.16
CA LEU A 50 2.89 -0.37 9.83
C LEU A 50 2.04 -1.07 10.90
N ASN A 51 2.28 -0.74 12.17
CA ASN A 51 1.66 -1.40 13.33
C ASN A 51 0.56 -0.56 14.00
N ASP A 52 0.23 0.60 13.45
CA ASP A 52 -0.90 1.40 13.92
C ASP A 52 -2.22 0.70 13.60
N THR A 53 -2.99 0.41 14.65
CA THR A 53 -4.30 -0.25 14.59
C THR A 53 -5.46 0.70 14.32
N SER A 54 -5.20 1.99 14.25
CA SER A 54 -6.21 2.98 13.85
C SER A 54 -6.45 2.99 12.34
N VAL A 55 -7.48 3.69 11.89
CA VAL A 55 -7.78 3.86 10.46
C VAL A 55 -6.67 4.60 9.69
N ASP A 56 -5.77 5.28 10.39
CA ASP A 56 -4.64 6.00 9.79
C ASP A 56 -3.44 5.07 9.53
N GLY A 57 -3.39 3.90 10.18
CA GLY A 57 -2.31 2.93 10.10
C GLY A 57 -2.52 1.84 9.06
N PHE A 58 -1.45 1.11 8.75
CA PHE A 58 -1.56 -0.02 7.83
C PHE A 58 -2.31 -1.20 8.45
N LEU A 59 -1.97 -1.59 9.69
CA LEU A 59 -2.58 -2.73 10.37
C LEU A 59 -4.08 -2.51 10.61
N GLY A 60 -4.47 -1.29 11.00
CA GLY A 60 -5.88 -0.93 11.20
C GLY A 60 -6.74 -0.96 9.92
N ASN A 61 -6.09 -0.95 8.75
CA ASN A 61 -6.76 -1.09 7.44
C ASN A 61 -6.75 -2.52 6.89
N LEU A 62 -6.36 -3.50 7.69
CA LEU A 62 -6.47 -4.91 7.32
C LEU A 62 -7.76 -5.51 7.90
N ARG A 63 -8.37 -6.41 7.13
CA ARG A 63 -9.58 -7.12 7.52
C ARG A 63 -9.25 -8.17 8.58
N GLU A 64 -9.91 -8.11 9.74
CA GLU A 64 -9.81 -9.09 10.82
C GLU A 64 -8.35 -9.57 11.06
N PRO A 65 -7.39 -8.65 11.28
CA PRO A 65 -5.98 -9.03 11.38
C PRO A 65 -5.75 -10.09 12.46
N ASP A 66 -6.45 -10.02 13.59
CA ASP A 66 -6.37 -11.01 14.67
C ASP A 66 -6.72 -12.43 14.23
N LYS A 67 -7.51 -12.59 13.19
CA LYS A 67 -7.90 -13.89 12.65
C LYS A 67 -6.84 -14.49 11.76
N PHE A 68 -6.19 -13.67 10.94
CA PHE A 68 -5.30 -14.12 9.88
C PHE A 68 -3.82 -13.97 10.20
N ILE A 69 -3.42 -12.90 10.88
CA ILE A 69 -2.03 -12.54 11.09
C ILE A 69 -1.50 -13.15 12.39
N LYS A 70 -0.32 -13.70 12.33
CA LYS A 70 0.45 -14.10 13.51
C LYS A 70 0.96 -12.84 14.20
N THR A 71 0.46 -12.57 15.41
CA THR A 71 0.95 -11.49 16.28
C THR A 71 2.36 -11.75 16.75
N ASP A 72 3.04 -10.71 17.21
CA ASP A 72 4.39 -10.79 17.78
C ASP A 72 5.40 -11.51 16.89
N SER A 73 5.27 -11.31 15.58
CA SER A 73 6.20 -11.87 14.60
C SER A 73 7.59 -11.27 14.75
N VAL A 74 8.62 -12.10 14.61
CA VAL A 74 10.00 -11.68 14.80
C VAL A 74 10.65 -11.33 13.47
N TRP A 75 11.14 -10.10 13.35
CA TRP A 75 11.73 -9.53 12.16
C TRP A 75 13.23 -9.32 12.35
N ASN A 76 14.04 -9.71 11.37
CA ASN A 76 15.49 -9.56 11.45
C ASN A 76 15.93 -8.26 10.77
N ALA A 77 16.17 -7.23 11.57
CA ALA A 77 16.63 -5.90 11.17
C ALA A 77 18.16 -5.75 11.24
N THR A 78 18.89 -6.85 11.32
CA THR A 78 20.36 -6.83 11.40
C THR A 78 20.93 -6.22 10.13
N LEU A 79 21.93 -5.36 10.27
CA LEU A 79 22.71 -4.80 9.17
C LEU A 79 23.37 -5.92 8.38
N THR A 80 23.15 -5.96 7.08
CA THR A 80 23.73 -6.98 6.20
C THR A 80 23.84 -6.46 4.76
N THR A 81 24.51 -7.24 3.90
CA THR A 81 24.56 -7.01 2.46
C THR A 81 23.45 -7.77 1.75
N ALA A 82 23.22 -7.47 0.48
CA ALA A 82 22.21 -8.16 -0.34
C ALA A 82 22.47 -9.68 -0.47
N THR A 83 23.72 -10.11 -0.39
CA THR A 83 24.12 -11.51 -0.62
C THR A 83 24.51 -12.24 0.67
N THR A 84 24.60 -11.55 1.79
CA THR A 84 24.98 -12.14 3.07
C THR A 84 23.76 -12.39 3.93
N LYS A 85 23.56 -13.65 4.32
CA LYS A 85 22.50 -14.00 5.27
C LYS A 85 22.70 -13.21 6.58
N PRO A 86 21.72 -12.43 7.03
CA PRO A 86 21.88 -11.61 8.23
C PRO A 86 22.05 -12.49 9.47
N GLU A 87 22.96 -12.09 10.35
CA GLU A 87 23.00 -12.58 11.71
C GLU A 87 21.71 -12.15 12.44
N LYS A 88 21.47 -12.66 13.64
CA LYS A 88 20.29 -12.34 14.44
C LYS A 88 20.65 -11.41 15.60
N THR A 89 21.40 -10.33 15.32
CA THR A 89 21.88 -9.39 16.35
C THR A 89 20.89 -8.26 16.63
N THR A 90 20.03 -7.95 15.65
CA THR A 90 19.01 -6.92 15.80
C THR A 90 17.66 -7.51 15.39
N MET A 91 16.89 -7.95 16.36
CA MET A 91 15.58 -8.54 16.16
C MET A 91 14.50 -7.57 16.65
N VAL A 92 13.41 -7.46 15.93
CA VAL A 92 12.25 -6.62 16.25
C VAL A 92 11.01 -7.52 16.31
N THR A 93 10.16 -7.29 17.29
CA THR A 93 8.90 -8.02 17.44
C THR A 93 7.74 -7.08 17.16
N ASP A 94 7.00 -7.38 16.09
CA ASP A 94 5.86 -6.60 15.62
C ASP A 94 4.93 -7.49 14.77
N ASP A 95 3.68 -7.10 14.59
CA ASP A 95 2.72 -7.84 13.76
C ASP A 95 3.02 -7.67 12.27
N VAL A 96 3.45 -6.48 11.88
CA VAL A 96 3.79 -6.12 10.50
C VAL A 96 5.21 -5.60 10.43
N GLY A 97 5.98 -6.09 9.46
CA GLY A 97 7.32 -5.61 9.17
C GLY A 97 7.55 -5.35 7.69
N LEU A 98 8.81 -5.35 7.30
CA LEU A 98 9.27 -5.32 5.91
C LEU A 98 10.16 -6.54 5.64
N LEU A 99 10.41 -6.86 4.37
CA LEU A 99 11.47 -7.81 4.05
C LEU A 99 12.84 -7.22 4.33
N ASN A 100 13.78 -8.04 4.79
CA ASN A 100 15.18 -7.64 4.75
C ASN A 100 15.74 -7.81 3.32
N ILE A 101 16.86 -7.16 3.04
CA ILE A 101 17.45 -7.16 1.69
C ILE A 101 17.85 -8.56 1.22
N TYR A 102 18.25 -9.44 2.13
CA TYR A 102 18.63 -10.82 1.81
C TYR A 102 17.42 -11.65 1.38
N GLU A 103 16.26 -11.50 2.04
CA GLU A 103 15.02 -12.18 1.64
C GLU A 103 14.60 -11.78 0.22
N TYR A 104 14.77 -10.52 -0.14
CA TYR A 104 14.53 -10.07 -1.52
C TYR A 104 15.50 -10.74 -2.50
N THR A 105 16.79 -10.72 -2.18
CA THR A 105 17.82 -11.29 -3.06
C THR A 105 17.62 -12.79 -3.25
N MET A 106 17.14 -13.51 -2.25
CA MET A 106 16.84 -14.94 -2.36
C MET A 106 15.67 -15.25 -3.30
N SER A 107 14.89 -14.24 -3.69
CA SER A 107 13.86 -14.41 -4.72
C SER A 107 14.42 -14.48 -6.14
N TYR A 108 15.70 -14.17 -6.33
CA TYR A 108 16.34 -14.14 -7.64
C TYR A 108 16.47 -15.54 -8.24
N LYS A 109 16.05 -15.65 -9.48
CA LYS A 109 16.27 -16.84 -10.27
C LYS A 109 17.53 -16.63 -11.10
N ASN A 110 18.47 -17.57 -11.06
CA ASN A 110 19.74 -17.49 -11.81
C ASN A 110 20.61 -16.26 -11.49
N ALA A 111 20.59 -15.79 -10.25
CA ALA A 111 21.35 -14.63 -9.78
C ALA A 111 21.08 -13.30 -10.52
N THR A 112 19.96 -13.18 -11.22
CA THR A 112 19.55 -11.94 -11.86
C THR A 112 18.27 -11.38 -11.21
N TYR A 113 18.30 -10.11 -10.82
CA TYR A 113 17.19 -9.44 -10.15
C TYR A 113 15.92 -9.35 -11.03
N GLU A 114 16.10 -9.23 -12.34
CA GLU A 114 15.00 -9.15 -13.32
C GLU A 114 14.09 -10.37 -13.30
N THR A 115 14.62 -11.53 -12.91
CA THR A 115 13.88 -12.79 -12.83
C THR A 115 13.37 -13.10 -11.43
N GLY A 116 13.63 -12.24 -10.45
CA GLY A 116 13.15 -12.39 -9.08
C GLY A 116 11.64 -12.20 -8.99
N TYR A 117 10.93 -13.18 -8.46
CA TYR A 117 9.45 -13.09 -8.35
C TYR A 117 8.98 -11.98 -7.40
N LEU A 118 9.86 -11.40 -6.59
CA LEU A 118 9.57 -10.24 -5.74
C LEU A 118 9.89 -8.91 -6.41
N ASN A 119 10.55 -8.91 -7.58
CA ASN A 119 10.75 -7.69 -8.33
C ASN A 119 9.40 -7.16 -8.84
N ASN A 120 9.15 -5.86 -8.66
CA ASN A 120 7.94 -5.18 -9.12
C ASN A 120 8.26 -3.87 -9.87
N ASP A 121 9.54 -3.68 -10.25
CA ASP A 121 10.09 -2.51 -10.96
C ASP A 121 9.86 -1.16 -10.25
N LEU A 122 9.54 -1.21 -8.95
CA LEU A 122 9.35 -0.02 -8.12
C LEU A 122 10.44 0.06 -7.06
N ARG A 123 10.72 1.29 -6.62
CA ARG A 123 11.62 1.53 -5.49
C ARG A 123 10.86 1.43 -4.17
N TRP A 124 11.42 0.66 -3.22
CA TRP A 124 10.79 0.42 -1.92
C TRP A 124 11.79 0.17 -0.80
N TRP A 125 11.37 0.46 0.44
CA TRP A 125 12.15 0.28 1.65
C TRP A 125 12.25 -1.19 2.05
N THR A 126 13.44 -1.58 2.53
CA THR A 126 13.65 -2.84 3.25
C THR A 126 13.76 -2.59 4.76
N LEU A 127 13.76 -3.67 5.52
CA LEU A 127 14.01 -3.65 6.97
C LEU A 127 15.47 -3.39 7.32
N THR A 128 16.39 -3.48 6.36
CA THR A 128 17.83 -3.59 6.58
C THR A 128 18.50 -2.22 6.59
N PRO A 129 19.17 -1.81 7.67
CA PRO A 129 20.08 -0.68 7.63
C PRO A 129 21.20 -0.90 6.60
N TYR A 130 21.61 0.16 5.91
CA TYR A 130 22.79 0.15 5.08
C TYR A 130 24.02 0.59 5.86
N SER A 131 23.86 1.60 6.71
CA SER A 131 24.89 2.21 7.54
C SER A 131 24.22 2.97 8.70
N THR A 132 24.96 3.80 9.37
CA THR A 132 24.42 4.73 10.38
C THR A 132 23.59 5.88 9.80
N SER A 133 23.61 6.08 8.48
CA SER A 133 22.94 7.20 7.80
C SER A 133 22.06 6.77 6.63
N GLY A 134 21.93 5.48 6.35
CA GLY A 134 21.13 4.97 5.24
C GLY A 134 20.40 3.68 5.55
N VAL A 135 19.28 3.48 4.87
CA VAL A 135 18.48 2.24 4.87
C VAL A 135 18.52 1.64 3.48
N ARG A 136 18.58 0.33 3.37
CA ARG A 136 18.57 -0.35 2.08
C ARG A 136 17.23 -0.24 1.40
N THR A 137 17.30 0.06 0.12
CA THR A 137 16.15 0.09 -0.79
C THR A 137 16.33 -0.96 -1.89
N VAL A 138 15.24 -1.26 -2.57
CA VAL A 138 15.21 -2.09 -3.78
C VAL A 138 14.70 -1.23 -4.93
N GLU A 139 15.36 -1.31 -6.08
CA GLU A 139 14.95 -0.75 -7.35
C GLU A 139 15.51 -1.68 -8.45
N GLY A 140 14.94 -2.88 -8.56
CA GLY A 140 15.56 -3.98 -9.33
C GLY A 140 16.77 -4.56 -8.61
N LEU A 141 17.83 -3.76 -8.43
CA LEU A 141 19.00 -4.07 -7.59
C LEU A 141 18.86 -3.50 -6.18
N SER A 142 19.73 -3.95 -5.28
CA SER A 142 19.80 -3.34 -3.95
C SER A 142 20.45 -1.95 -4.04
N GLY A 143 19.78 -0.95 -3.49
CA GLY A 143 20.27 0.40 -3.28
C GLY A 143 20.29 0.77 -1.80
N SER A 144 20.49 2.05 -1.52
CA SER A 144 20.31 2.63 -0.19
C SER A 144 19.99 4.11 -0.33
N ASP A 145 19.30 4.65 0.67
CA ASP A 145 19.00 6.07 0.73
C ASP A 145 18.90 6.55 2.19
N ILE A 146 18.86 7.89 2.35
CA ILE A 146 18.64 8.50 3.66
C ILE A 146 17.20 8.22 4.11
N PRO A 147 16.97 7.97 5.41
CA PRO A 147 15.64 7.61 5.90
C PRO A 147 14.55 8.64 5.68
N ALA A 148 14.92 9.91 5.52
CA ALA A 148 13.97 11.00 5.24
C ALA A 148 13.45 11.05 3.79
N SER A 149 14.04 10.29 2.86
CA SER A 149 13.52 10.17 1.48
C SER A 149 12.17 9.42 1.48
N SER A 150 11.32 9.70 0.51
CA SER A 150 10.02 9.05 0.37
C SER A 150 10.05 7.97 -0.69
N TYR A 151 9.94 6.71 -0.25
CA TYR A 151 9.81 5.54 -1.12
C TYR A 151 8.65 4.65 -0.68
N GLY A 152 8.33 3.67 -1.50
CA GLY A 152 7.21 2.79 -1.23
C GLY A 152 7.48 1.83 -0.07
N PRO A 153 6.61 1.72 0.93
CA PRO A 153 6.57 0.55 1.78
C PRO A 153 5.93 -0.63 1.04
N ARG A 154 6.51 -1.81 1.21
CA ARG A 154 5.90 -3.09 0.88
C ARG A 154 5.73 -3.88 2.17
N PRO A 155 4.61 -3.71 2.88
CA PRO A 155 4.36 -4.40 4.13
C PRO A 155 4.47 -5.91 4.00
N SER A 156 5.03 -6.52 5.02
CA SER A 156 5.14 -7.97 5.16
C SER A 156 4.45 -8.43 6.44
N ILE A 157 3.74 -9.55 6.36
CA ILE A 157 3.01 -10.18 7.46
C ILE A 157 3.34 -11.67 7.50
N ASN A 158 3.09 -12.32 8.64
CA ASN A 158 3.07 -13.77 8.74
C ASN A 158 1.63 -14.24 8.95
N LEU A 159 1.10 -15.06 8.04
CA LEU A 159 -0.20 -15.71 8.25
C LEU A 159 -0.06 -16.84 9.27
N LYS A 160 -1.07 -16.98 10.12
CA LYS A 160 -1.19 -18.15 11.04
C LYS A 160 -1.24 -19.44 10.24
N SER A 161 -0.66 -20.50 10.76
CA SER A 161 -0.67 -21.84 10.14
C SER A 161 -2.07 -22.44 9.98
N ALA A 162 -3.04 -21.98 10.76
CA ALA A 162 -4.44 -22.41 10.67
C ALA A 162 -5.23 -21.79 9.50
N VAL A 163 -4.66 -20.78 8.82
CA VAL A 163 -5.32 -20.13 7.68
C VAL A 163 -5.41 -21.09 6.51
N LYS A 164 -6.61 -21.25 5.95
CA LYS A 164 -6.90 -22.18 4.86
C LYS A 164 -7.18 -21.45 3.56
N ILE A 165 -6.73 -22.06 2.47
CA ILE A 165 -7.09 -21.65 1.10
C ILE A 165 -8.41 -22.33 0.73
N ILE A 166 -9.32 -21.61 0.11
CA ILE A 166 -10.64 -22.09 -0.34
C ILE A 166 -10.81 -22.01 -1.85
N ASP A 167 -10.01 -21.20 -2.54
CA ASP A 167 -10.12 -20.96 -3.98
C ASP A 167 -8.80 -20.41 -4.54
N GLY A 168 -8.74 -20.34 -5.88
CA GLY A 168 -7.59 -19.82 -6.63
C GLY A 168 -6.53 -20.86 -6.96
N ASP A 169 -5.65 -20.55 -7.89
CA ASP A 169 -4.53 -21.37 -8.33
C ASP A 169 -3.15 -20.77 -8.00
N GLY A 170 -3.15 -19.61 -7.34
CA GLY A 170 -1.94 -18.90 -6.90
C GLY A 170 -1.28 -18.05 -7.97
N THR A 171 -1.88 -17.92 -9.15
CA THR A 171 -1.43 -16.96 -10.17
C THR A 171 -1.87 -15.53 -9.83
N SER A 172 -1.30 -14.52 -10.49
CA SER A 172 -1.72 -13.12 -10.33
C SER A 172 -3.16 -12.87 -10.78
N ASN A 173 -3.63 -13.63 -11.76
CA ASN A 173 -4.98 -13.49 -12.32
C ASN A 173 -6.02 -14.29 -11.53
N ASN A 174 -5.58 -15.31 -10.80
CA ASN A 174 -6.43 -16.14 -9.95
C ASN A 174 -5.71 -16.46 -8.63
N PRO A 175 -5.48 -15.45 -7.78
CA PRO A 175 -4.76 -15.60 -6.53
C PRO A 175 -5.53 -16.48 -5.53
N TYR A 176 -4.81 -17.20 -4.69
CA TYR A 176 -5.45 -17.94 -3.59
C TYR A 176 -6.30 -17.02 -2.72
N ARG A 177 -7.49 -17.49 -2.39
CA ARG A 177 -8.45 -16.86 -1.46
C ARG A 177 -8.47 -17.58 -0.13
N LEU A 178 -8.58 -16.81 0.94
CA LEU A 178 -8.52 -17.33 2.30
C LEU A 178 -9.93 -17.59 2.87
N GLN A 179 -10.09 -18.68 3.60
CA GLN A 179 -11.33 -19.00 4.28
C GLN A 179 -11.70 -17.91 5.30
N GLY A 180 -12.86 -17.32 5.12
CA GLY A 180 -13.39 -16.28 6.00
C GLY A 180 -12.91 -14.86 5.71
N ASP A 181 -12.05 -14.66 4.70
CA ASP A 181 -11.86 -13.36 4.07
C ASP A 181 -12.98 -13.18 3.05
N ASN A 182 -14.12 -12.64 3.51
CA ASN A 182 -15.37 -12.58 2.73
C ASN A 182 -15.23 -11.68 1.51
N ASP A 183 -15.07 -12.28 0.36
CA ASP A 183 -14.79 -11.60 -0.89
C ASP A 183 -16.03 -11.36 -1.78
N ASN A 184 -17.20 -11.93 -1.41
CA ASN A 184 -18.44 -11.76 -2.14
C ASN A 184 -19.54 -11.15 -1.25
N PRO A 185 -19.36 -9.91 -0.75
CA PRO A 185 -20.41 -9.26 0.03
C PRO A 185 -21.56 -8.88 -0.90
N THR A 186 -22.78 -9.25 -0.53
CA THR A 186 -24.00 -8.83 -1.22
C THR A 186 -24.85 -8.00 -0.28
N GLY A 187 -25.19 -6.76 -0.71
CA GLY A 187 -26.08 -5.89 0.05
C GLY A 187 -25.48 -5.33 1.35
N VAL A 188 -24.15 -5.32 1.48
CA VAL A 188 -23.47 -4.69 2.62
C VAL A 188 -23.18 -3.22 2.34
N MET A 189 -23.12 -2.42 3.39
CA MET A 189 -22.74 -1.01 3.29
C MET A 189 -21.30 -0.88 2.83
N LEU A 190 -21.02 0.01 1.87
CA LEU A 190 -19.67 0.25 1.36
C LEU A 190 -18.69 0.66 2.48
N SER A 191 -19.16 1.39 3.48
CA SER A 191 -18.39 1.80 4.66
C SER A 191 -17.89 0.64 5.52
N THR A 192 -18.41 -0.58 5.33
CA THR A 192 -17.93 -1.79 6.02
C THR A 192 -16.83 -2.52 5.25
N ARG A 193 -16.43 -2.01 4.09
CA ARG A 193 -15.40 -2.59 3.25
C ARG A 193 -14.03 -1.98 3.55
N TYR A 194 -12.97 -2.59 3.07
CA TYR A 194 -11.59 -2.26 3.45
C TYR A 194 -10.84 -1.51 2.37
N SER A 195 -9.92 -0.65 2.79
CA SER A 195 -9.04 0.06 1.86
C SER A 195 -8.27 -0.92 0.97
N GLY A 196 -8.17 -0.57 -0.31
CA GLY A 196 -7.54 -1.40 -1.34
C GLY A 196 -8.49 -2.34 -2.07
N GLU A 197 -9.71 -2.57 -1.60
CA GLU A 197 -10.70 -3.36 -2.33
C GLU A 197 -11.17 -2.63 -3.59
N TYR A 198 -11.48 -3.42 -4.61
CA TYR A 198 -11.99 -2.90 -5.86
C TYR A 198 -13.51 -2.81 -5.85
N ILE A 199 -14.03 -1.77 -6.47
CA ILE A 199 -15.44 -1.59 -6.73
C ILE A 199 -15.68 -1.24 -8.19
N SER A 200 -16.81 -1.68 -8.73
CA SER A 200 -17.29 -1.24 -10.02
C SER A 200 -18.07 0.07 -9.84
N PHE A 201 -17.50 1.17 -10.32
CA PHE A 201 -18.08 2.50 -10.27
C PHE A 201 -17.57 3.28 -11.47
N GLY A 202 -18.42 4.05 -12.16
CA GLY A 202 -18.06 4.67 -13.42
C GLY A 202 -18.54 3.90 -14.65
N THR A 203 -18.13 4.31 -15.80
CA THR A 203 -18.63 3.81 -17.09
C THR A 203 -17.51 3.24 -17.97
N GLY A 204 -17.85 2.32 -18.87
CA GLY A 204 -16.94 1.80 -19.91
C GLY A 204 -15.59 1.37 -19.36
N GLU A 205 -14.51 1.89 -19.96
CA GLU A 205 -13.13 1.58 -19.60
C GLU A 205 -12.66 2.27 -18.30
N ASN A 206 -13.47 3.16 -17.73
CA ASN A 206 -13.23 3.90 -16.51
C ASN A 206 -14.05 3.39 -15.31
N ASN A 207 -14.51 2.15 -15.35
CA ASN A 207 -15.45 1.59 -14.38
C ASN A 207 -14.81 0.91 -13.18
N LEU A 208 -13.50 0.94 -13.04
CA LEU A 208 -12.79 0.29 -11.92
C LEU A 208 -12.21 1.31 -10.96
N TYR A 209 -12.65 1.23 -9.71
CA TYR A 209 -12.19 2.08 -8.60
C TYR A 209 -11.67 1.24 -7.45
N ARG A 210 -10.98 1.90 -6.53
CA ARG A 210 -10.51 1.30 -5.28
C ARG A 210 -10.94 2.13 -4.09
N ILE A 211 -11.25 1.47 -2.99
CA ILE A 211 -11.47 2.12 -1.70
C ILE A 211 -10.12 2.64 -1.18
N VAL A 212 -10.07 3.89 -0.79
CA VAL A 212 -8.90 4.54 -0.18
C VAL A 212 -9.03 4.56 1.34
N SER A 213 -10.14 5.12 1.84
CA SER A 213 -10.38 5.29 3.27
C SER A 213 -11.86 5.52 3.56
N HIS A 214 -12.20 5.48 4.83
CA HIS A 214 -13.51 5.88 5.35
C HIS A 214 -13.31 7.09 6.27
N GLU A 215 -13.80 8.23 5.83
CA GLU A 215 -13.55 9.50 6.52
C GLU A 215 -14.60 9.72 7.62
N ASN A 216 -14.20 9.57 8.87
CA ASN A 216 -14.92 10.01 10.09
C ASN A 216 -16.48 9.91 10.06
N GLY A 217 -17.02 8.83 9.47
CA GLY A 217 -18.46 8.58 9.41
C GLY A 217 -19.20 9.36 8.32
N THR A 218 -18.51 10.10 7.46
CA THR A 218 -19.14 10.85 6.38
C THR A 218 -19.26 10.05 5.10
N GLY A 219 -18.23 9.41 4.63
CA GLY A 219 -18.32 8.67 3.38
C GLY A 219 -17.15 7.73 3.14
N THR A 220 -17.20 7.04 2.01
CA THR A 220 -16.11 6.20 1.55
C THR A 220 -15.35 6.92 0.43
N LYS A 221 -14.09 7.23 0.67
CA LYS A 221 -13.21 7.80 -0.33
C LYS A 221 -12.77 6.71 -1.31
N ILE A 222 -13.00 6.95 -2.58
CA ILE A 222 -12.59 6.06 -3.65
C ILE A 222 -11.74 6.80 -4.67
N THR A 223 -10.90 6.07 -5.38
CA THR A 223 -10.10 6.60 -6.49
C THR A 223 -10.18 5.66 -7.68
N SER A 224 -10.07 6.17 -8.89
CA SER A 224 -9.94 5.31 -10.08
C SER A 224 -8.72 4.42 -9.93
N ALA A 225 -8.87 3.14 -10.28
CA ALA A 225 -7.79 2.15 -10.14
C ALA A 225 -6.65 2.38 -11.13
N ILE A 226 -6.95 3.05 -12.24
CA ILE A 226 -6.00 3.45 -13.29
C ILE A 226 -6.27 4.90 -13.69
N PRO A 227 -5.32 5.60 -14.29
CA PRO A 227 -5.59 6.92 -14.87
C PRO A 227 -6.76 6.85 -15.87
N LEU A 228 -7.59 7.89 -15.85
CA LEU A 228 -8.75 7.95 -16.74
C LEU A 228 -8.34 7.80 -18.21
N LYS A 229 -9.19 7.13 -18.95
CA LYS A 229 -9.05 6.94 -20.39
C LYS A 229 -10.13 7.66 -21.18
N ASP A 230 -9.78 8.00 -22.39
CA ASP A 230 -10.67 8.53 -23.40
C ASP A 230 -10.35 7.84 -24.74
N SER A 231 -11.32 7.11 -25.25
CA SER A 231 -11.16 6.35 -26.50
C SER A 231 -9.93 5.42 -26.52
N GLY A 232 -9.69 4.69 -25.43
CA GLY A 232 -8.59 3.74 -25.24
C GLY A 232 -7.26 4.35 -24.83
N ASN A 233 -7.10 5.67 -24.84
CA ASN A 233 -5.87 6.36 -24.50
C ASN A 233 -5.98 7.01 -23.12
N TYR A 234 -4.88 7.02 -22.35
CA TYR A 234 -4.85 7.75 -21.09
C TYR A 234 -5.10 9.25 -21.31
N LYS A 235 -6.07 9.79 -20.58
CA LYS A 235 -6.40 11.20 -20.63
C LYS A 235 -5.27 12.02 -20.02
N LYS A 236 -4.75 12.96 -20.77
CA LYS A 236 -3.71 13.90 -20.35
C LYS A 236 -4.28 15.32 -20.34
N MET A 237 -3.99 16.07 -19.30
CA MET A 237 -4.35 17.47 -19.23
C MET A 237 -3.36 18.27 -18.37
N SER A 238 -3.32 19.57 -18.56
CA SER A 238 -2.56 20.47 -17.71
C SER A 238 -3.19 20.53 -16.32
N PHE A 239 -2.36 20.57 -15.28
CA PHE A 239 -2.83 20.80 -13.92
C PHE A 239 -3.48 22.21 -13.79
N GLY A 240 -2.89 23.19 -14.44
CA GLY A 240 -3.28 24.59 -14.42
C GLY A 240 -2.06 25.52 -14.43
N SER A 241 -2.30 26.82 -14.38
CA SER A 241 -1.23 27.82 -14.28
C SER A 241 -0.69 28.01 -12.87
N ASN A 242 -1.40 27.50 -11.86
CA ASN A 242 -1.03 27.55 -10.46
C ASN A 242 -0.70 26.14 -9.96
N VAL A 243 0.28 26.01 -9.09
CA VAL A 243 0.70 24.73 -8.47
C VAL A 243 -0.25 24.27 -7.35
N THR A 244 -1.07 25.16 -6.81
CA THR A 244 -2.07 24.84 -5.81
C THR A 244 -3.33 24.31 -6.47
N PHE A 245 -3.85 23.18 -6.00
CA PHE A 245 -5.12 22.65 -6.46
C PHE A 245 -6.25 23.61 -6.05
N SER A 246 -7.15 23.88 -6.97
CA SER A 246 -8.42 24.58 -6.72
C SER A 246 -9.46 24.11 -7.72
N LYS A 247 -10.75 24.30 -7.39
CA LYS A 247 -11.84 23.98 -8.31
C LYS A 247 -11.80 24.81 -9.61
N ASP A 248 -11.07 25.93 -9.62
CA ASP A 248 -11.00 26.88 -10.73
C ASP A 248 -9.75 26.68 -11.61
N ASN A 249 -8.81 25.81 -11.23
CA ASN A 249 -7.71 25.45 -12.13
C ASN A 249 -8.17 24.41 -13.19
N THR A 250 -7.36 24.17 -14.21
CA THR A 250 -7.74 23.32 -15.35
C THR A 250 -8.23 21.94 -14.92
N ILE A 251 -7.48 21.29 -14.01
CA ILE A 251 -7.87 19.95 -13.55
C ILE A 251 -9.08 20.00 -12.61
N GLY A 252 -9.17 21.01 -11.74
CA GLY A 252 -10.30 21.18 -10.83
C GLY A 252 -11.59 21.46 -11.59
N THR A 253 -11.55 22.32 -12.60
CA THR A 253 -12.70 22.60 -13.50
C THR A 253 -13.17 21.31 -14.22
N PHE A 254 -12.24 20.51 -14.71
CA PHE A 254 -12.59 19.22 -15.32
C PHE A 254 -13.23 18.26 -14.31
N LEU A 255 -12.63 18.08 -13.13
CA LEU A 255 -13.13 17.14 -12.12
C LEU A 255 -14.50 17.52 -11.57
N ASN A 256 -14.78 18.82 -11.41
CA ASN A 256 -16.09 19.32 -10.94
C ASN A 256 -17.08 19.67 -12.07
N GLY A 257 -16.68 19.51 -13.32
CA GLY A 257 -17.49 19.77 -14.50
C GLY A 257 -17.68 18.53 -15.35
N ASP A 258 -16.97 18.43 -16.47
CA ASP A 258 -17.15 17.39 -17.49
C ASP A 258 -17.03 15.95 -16.92
N TYR A 259 -16.19 15.74 -15.93
CA TYR A 259 -16.06 14.43 -15.27
C TYR A 259 -17.38 13.98 -14.65
N LEU A 260 -18.14 14.90 -14.05
CA LEU A 260 -19.42 14.59 -13.39
C LEU A 260 -20.61 14.63 -14.38
N THR A 261 -20.57 15.55 -15.35
CA THR A 261 -21.78 15.92 -16.11
C THR A 261 -21.86 15.36 -17.54
N SER A 262 -20.73 14.93 -18.11
CA SER A 262 -20.69 14.49 -19.52
C SER A 262 -21.36 13.15 -19.79
N GLY A 263 -21.59 12.33 -18.75
CA GLY A 263 -22.02 10.94 -18.89
C GLY A 263 -20.95 9.98 -19.43
N THR A 264 -19.77 10.50 -19.74
CA THR A 264 -18.64 9.70 -20.26
C THR A 264 -17.94 8.91 -19.18
N TYR A 265 -17.85 9.45 -17.96
CA TYR A 265 -17.11 8.84 -16.85
C TYR A 265 -18.03 8.27 -15.79
N LEU A 266 -19.15 8.93 -15.53
CA LEU A 266 -20.14 8.56 -14.51
C LEU A 266 -21.55 8.63 -15.08
N THR A 267 -22.42 7.76 -14.62
CA THR A 267 -23.86 7.90 -14.87
C THR A 267 -24.48 8.94 -13.92
N SER A 268 -25.66 9.45 -14.25
CA SER A 268 -26.37 10.38 -13.37
C SER A 268 -26.65 9.77 -11.98
N ASP A 269 -26.98 8.47 -11.91
CA ASP A 269 -27.21 7.79 -10.63
C ASP A 269 -25.91 7.72 -9.81
N GLN A 270 -24.77 7.49 -10.45
CA GLN A 270 -23.49 7.46 -9.77
C GLN A 270 -23.08 8.85 -9.27
N VAL A 271 -23.35 9.90 -10.03
CA VAL A 271 -23.12 11.28 -9.58
C VAL A 271 -23.93 11.59 -8.33
N ASN A 272 -25.19 11.14 -8.27
CA ASN A 272 -26.06 11.32 -7.10
C ASN A 272 -25.57 10.54 -5.84
N MET A 273 -24.65 9.60 -5.99
CA MET A 273 -24.01 8.88 -4.87
C MET A 273 -22.80 9.61 -4.30
N ILE A 274 -22.31 10.63 -4.99
CA ILE A 274 -21.13 11.39 -4.55
C ILE A 274 -21.57 12.42 -3.51
N GLU A 275 -20.81 12.47 -2.42
CA GLU A 275 -21.01 13.44 -1.35
C GLU A 275 -20.62 14.85 -1.83
N ASP A 276 -21.54 15.77 -1.75
CA ASP A 276 -21.30 17.17 -2.12
C ASP A 276 -20.46 17.90 -1.06
N ASN A 277 -19.72 18.92 -1.52
CA ASN A 277 -18.94 19.82 -0.65
C ASN A 277 -17.90 19.09 0.23
N THR A 278 -17.30 18.02 -0.29
CA THR A 278 -16.26 17.30 0.40
C THR A 278 -15.02 18.16 0.59
N THR A 279 -14.49 18.20 1.82
CA THR A 279 -13.25 18.87 2.14
C THR A 279 -12.04 18.02 1.77
N TRP A 280 -11.10 18.60 1.04
CA TRP A 280 -9.87 17.94 0.63
C TRP A 280 -8.67 18.57 1.34
N TYR A 281 -7.78 17.73 1.87
CA TYR A 281 -6.55 18.15 2.48
C TYR A 281 -5.46 18.30 1.42
N LEU A 282 -4.87 19.48 1.30
CA LEU A 282 -3.84 19.80 0.31
C LEU A 282 -2.45 19.96 0.96
N GLY A 283 -2.20 19.25 2.06
CA GLY A 283 -0.98 19.39 2.84
C GLY A 283 0.30 19.19 2.04
N THR A 284 1.31 20.00 2.31
CA THR A 284 2.67 19.78 1.86
C THR A 284 3.42 18.89 2.85
N VAL A 285 3.98 17.80 2.34
CA VAL A 285 4.94 16.98 3.11
C VAL A 285 6.33 17.48 2.75
N GLY A 286 6.93 18.32 3.62
CA GLY A 286 8.30 18.77 3.46
C GLY A 286 9.30 17.75 3.98
N ILE A 287 10.47 17.66 3.35
CA ILE A 287 11.61 16.88 3.88
C ILE A 287 11.93 17.40 5.28
N GLY A 288 12.00 16.51 6.29
CA GLY A 288 12.25 16.87 7.67
C GLY A 288 11.02 17.32 8.48
N ALA A 289 9.84 17.37 7.87
CA ALA A 289 8.60 17.53 8.62
C ALA A 289 8.29 16.25 9.41
N ASN A 290 7.62 16.41 10.55
CA ASN A 290 7.04 15.26 11.24
C ASN A 290 5.97 14.70 10.34
N TYR A 291 6.26 13.60 9.70
CA TYR A 291 5.30 12.88 8.90
C TYR A 291 4.31 12.21 9.83
N LYS A 292 3.21 12.74 9.95
CA LYS A 292 2.06 12.10 10.49
C LYS A 292 1.14 11.94 9.33
N LEU A 293 0.50 10.85 9.20
CA LEU A 293 -0.45 10.53 8.18
C LEU A 293 -1.53 11.60 8.10
N ALA A 294 -1.97 11.84 6.94
CA ALA A 294 -3.22 12.47 6.46
C ALA A 294 -4.01 13.45 7.36
N LYS A 295 -3.65 13.62 8.59
CA LYS A 295 -4.16 14.64 9.52
C LYS A 295 -3.57 16.03 9.23
N TYR A 296 -2.96 16.16 8.13
CA TYR A 296 -2.24 17.31 7.70
C TYR A 296 -3.00 17.97 6.65
N GLN A 297 -3.72 18.77 6.91
CA GLN A 297 -3.86 19.91 7.36
C GLN A 297 -3.70 21.13 6.55
N ASP A 298 -3.80 21.23 5.31
CA ASP A 298 -4.22 22.42 4.64
C ASP A 298 -5.56 22.13 4.02
N THR A 299 -6.59 22.62 4.66
CA THR A 299 -7.94 22.67 4.12
C THR A 299 -8.03 23.85 3.19
N THR A 300 -8.44 23.61 1.97
CA THR A 300 -8.96 24.69 1.11
C THR A 300 -10.45 24.61 1.04
#